data_20a9c60ff3158ea55bb93061ec1d33be
#
_entry.id   20a9c60ff3158ea55bb93061ec1d33be
#
_cell.length_a   1.000
_cell.length_b   1.000
_cell.length_c   1.000
_cell.angle_alpha   90.00
_cell.angle_beta   90.00
_cell.angle_gamma   90.00
#
_symmetry.space_group_name_H-M   'P 1'
#
loop_
_entity.id
_entity.type
_entity.pdbx_description
1 polymer ?
#
loop_
_entity_poly.entity_id
_entity_poly.type
_entity_poly.pdbx_seq_one_letter_code
_entity_poly.pdbx_strand_id
1 'polypeptide(L)'
;GQDEIIEMDRMRKLISGYMVKSIQTSAHVQSFIEVDVTNIWEWRLKNKDRFEKREGEKLTFTPIFMEIVAKALKDFPMMNIAVDGDYIIKKKNINLGMATALPNGNLIVPVIKNADQLNLIGMAKAVNDLGNRAKAGKLKPDDTQGGTYTVTNVGTFGSVFGTPIINQPEVGILALGAIRKVPAVIETEDGDFIGIRNKMFLSHSYDHRVVDGSLGGNFVKRVAEYMEAFDINREF
;
A
#
# COMPACT_ATOMS: atom_id res chain seq x y z
N GLY A 1 -1.21 -14.58 40.94
CA GLY A 1 -1.57 -13.21 40.58
C GLY A 1 -2.99 -13.21 40.06
N GLN A 2 -3.70 -12.11 40.24
CA GLN A 2 -5.03 -11.92 39.63
C GLN A 2 -4.88 -11.37 38.24
N ASP A 3 -5.76 -11.75 37.30
CA ASP A 3 -5.81 -11.19 35.95
C ASP A 3 -6.19 -9.71 36.02
N GLU A 4 -5.60 -8.90 35.14
CA GLU A 4 -5.93 -7.49 34.98
C GLU A 4 -7.02 -7.34 33.90
N ILE A 5 -8.08 -6.61 34.21
CA ILE A 5 -9.17 -6.31 33.28
C ILE A 5 -8.96 -4.89 32.74
N ILE A 6 -8.70 -4.79 31.43
CA ILE A 6 -8.46 -3.51 30.74
C ILE A 6 -9.60 -3.25 29.77
N GLU A 7 -10.31 -2.14 29.95
CA GLU A 7 -11.35 -1.74 29.01
C GLU A 7 -10.75 -1.15 27.73
N MET A 8 -11.25 -1.61 26.56
CA MET A 8 -10.86 -1.01 25.29
C MET A 8 -11.32 0.45 25.20
N ASP A 9 -10.45 1.31 24.68
CA ASP A 9 -10.85 2.68 24.34
C ASP A 9 -11.87 2.72 23.19
N ARG A 10 -12.50 3.88 22.98
CA ARG A 10 -13.54 4.06 21.94
C ARG A 10 -13.05 3.71 20.56
N MET A 11 -11.84 4.14 20.17
CA MET A 11 -11.27 3.88 18.85
C MET A 11 -11.01 2.38 18.67
N ARG A 12 -10.46 1.71 19.67
CA ARG A 12 -10.22 0.27 19.66
C ARG A 12 -11.51 -0.53 19.52
N LYS A 13 -12.59 -0.14 20.21
CA LYS A 13 -13.92 -0.76 20.07
C LYS A 13 -14.44 -0.66 18.63
N LEU A 14 -14.30 0.52 17.99
CA LEU A 14 -14.71 0.75 16.60
C LEU A 14 -13.88 -0.09 15.62
N ILE A 15 -12.55 -0.10 15.75
CA ILE A 15 -11.65 -0.89 14.90
C ILE A 15 -11.99 -2.38 15.01
N SER A 16 -12.19 -2.89 16.23
CA SER A 16 -12.59 -4.28 16.47
C SER A 16 -13.85 -4.65 15.70
N GLY A 17 -14.89 -3.84 15.80
CA GLY A 17 -16.14 -4.04 15.08
C GLY A 17 -15.97 -4.03 13.55
N TYR A 18 -15.19 -3.10 13.02
CA TYR A 18 -14.92 -3.01 11.59
C TYR A 18 -14.12 -4.21 11.06
N MET A 19 -13.14 -4.69 11.80
CA MET A 19 -12.33 -5.86 11.40
C MET A 19 -13.18 -7.13 11.34
N VAL A 20 -13.97 -7.40 12.37
CA VAL A 20 -14.89 -8.55 12.40
C VAL A 20 -15.90 -8.44 11.25
N LYS A 21 -16.52 -7.27 11.05
CA LYS A 21 -17.48 -7.04 9.97
C LYS A 21 -16.84 -7.27 8.59
N SER A 22 -15.60 -6.85 8.38
CA SER A 22 -14.91 -7.06 7.10
C SER A 22 -14.71 -8.54 6.80
N ILE A 23 -14.25 -9.33 7.78
CA ILE A 23 -14.08 -10.78 7.64
C ILE A 23 -15.42 -11.49 7.37
N GLN A 24 -16.51 -11.02 7.98
CA GLN A 24 -17.85 -11.59 7.76
C GLN A 24 -18.45 -11.17 6.39
N THR A 25 -18.05 -10.03 5.84
CA THR A 25 -18.60 -9.48 4.60
C THR A 25 -17.85 -9.97 3.36
N SER A 26 -16.53 -9.91 3.38
CA SER A 26 -15.67 -10.23 2.23
C SER A 26 -15.13 -11.66 2.33
N ALA A 27 -15.08 -12.35 1.19
CA ALA A 27 -14.43 -13.64 1.06
C ALA A 27 -12.93 -13.43 0.75
N HIS A 28 -12.11 -13.26 1.78
CA HIS A 28 -10.69 -12.95 1.65
C HIS A 28 -9.89 -14.08 1.03
N VAL A 29 -9.16 -13.78 -0.03
CA VAL A 29 -8.12 -14.61 -0.63
C VAL A 29 -6.87 -13.76 -0.81
N GLN A 30 -5.69 -14.35 -0.71
CA GLN A 30 -4.41 -13.67 -0.85
C GLN A 30 -3.62 -14.20 -2.03
N SER A 31 -2.92 -13.30 -2.71
CA SER A 31 -1.84 -13.60 -3.65
C SER A 31 -0.57 -12.88 -3.21
N PHE A 32 0.54 -13.60 -3.22
CA PHE A 32 1.85 -13.09 -2.83
C PHE A 32 2.78 -13.09 -4.04
N ILE A 33 3.59 -12.05 -4.18
CA ILE A 33 4.63 -11.97 -5.20
C ILE A 33 5.89 -11.36 -4.60
N GLU A 34 7.05 -11.90 -4.94
CA GLU A 34 8.35 -11.28 -4.64
C GLU A 34 8.73 -10.36 -5.78
N VAL A 35 9.22 -9.17 -5.45
CA VAL A 35 9.59 -8.14 -6.42
C VAL A 35 10.99 -7.59 -6.12
N ASP A 36 11.77 -7.36 -7.18
CA ASP A 36 13.06 -6.70 -7.11
C ASP A 36 12.86 -5.18 -7.17
N VAL A 37 13.21 -4.49 -6.10
CA VAL A 37 13.10 -3.03 -5.97
C VAL A 37 14.45 -2.34 -5.90
N THR A 38 15.50 -2.99 -6.39
CA THR A 38 16.87 -2.44 -6.36
C THR A 38 16.93 -1.10 -7.07
N ASN A 39 16.32 -0.95 -8.24
CA ASN A 39 16.30 0.33 -8.98
C ASN A 39 15.61 1.43 -8.19
N ILE A 40 14.49 1.15 -7.55
CA ILE A 40 13.78 2.11 -6.69
C ILE A 40 14.64 2.49 -5.49
N TRP A 41 15.29 1.52 -4.86
CA TRP A 41 16.17 1.73 -3.72
C TRP A 41 17.33 2.65 -4.06
N GLU A 42 18.07 2.35 -5.13
CA GLU A 42 19.23 3.12 -5.57
C GLU A 42 18.83 4.52 -6.04
N TRP A 43 17.75 4.63 -6.80
CA TRP A 43 17.23 5.91 -7.26
C TRP A 43 16.85 6.82 -6.09
N ARG A 44 16.15 6.27 -5.10
CA ARG A 44 15.77 7.05 -3.92
C ARG A 44 16.99 7.50 -3.12
N LEU A 45 17.96 6.60 -2.88
CA LEU A 45 19.20 6.94 -2.20
C LEU A 45 19.94 8.10 -2.88
N LYS A 46 20.03 8.07 -4.20
CA LYS A 46 20.69 9.11 -5.02
C LYS A 46 19.93 10.44 -4.98
N ASN A 47 18.61 10.42 -4.90
CA ASN A 47 17.80 11.62 -5.12
C ASN A 47 17.17 12.23 -3.85
N LYS A 48 17.11 11.52 -2.72
CA LYS A 48 16.37 11.95 -1.52
C LYS A 48 16.80 13.33 -1.00
N ASP A 49 18.10 13.59 -0.96
CA ASP A 49 18.64 14.85 -0.41
C ASP A 49 18.39 16.01 -1.38
N ARG A 50 18.56 15.78 -2.69
CA ARG A 50 18.23 16.75 -3.75
C ARG A 50 16.73 17.08 -3.76
N PHE A 51 15.90 16.05 -3.59
CA PHE A 51 14.45 16.21 -3.50
C PHE A 51 14.05 17.06 -2.29
N GLU A 52 14.56 16.72 -1.10
CA GLU A 52 14.25 17.46 0.13
C GLU A 52 14.71 18.92 0.03
N LYS A 53 15.91 19.16 -0.52
CA LYS A 53 16.41 20.52 -0.70
C LYS A 53 15.58 21.35 -1.68
N ARG A 54 15.06 20.73 -2.76
CA ARG A 54 14.30 21.43 -3.80
C ARG A 54 12.83 21.62 -3.42
N GLU A 55 12.21 20.59 -2.86
CA GLU A 55 10.77 20.57 -2.62
C GLU A 55 10.38 20.87 -1.16
N GLY A 56 11.32 20.87 -0.23
CA GLY A 56 11.03 21.02 1.21
C GLY A 56 10.34 19.81 1.83
N GLU A 57 10.33 18.67 1.14
CA GLU A 57 9.63 17.44 1.51
C GLU A 57 10.58 16.26 1.55
N LYS A 58 10.42 15.40 2.57
CA LYS A 58 11.15 14.15 2.63
C LYS A 58 10.66 13.17 1.58
N LEU A 59 11.58 12.54 0.86
CA LEU A 59 11.28 11.47 -0.08
C LEU A 59 11.48 10.11 0.60
N THR A 60 10.39 9.50 1.05
CA THR A 60 10.35 8.10 1.52
C THR A 60 10.00 7.16 0.37
N PHE A 61 9.96 5.85 0.62
CA PHE A 61 9.51 4.88 -0.39
C PHE A 61 8.00 4.96 -0.66
N THR A 62 7.21 5.33 0.34
CA THR A 62 5.74 5.32 0.26
C THR A 62 5.19 6.08 -0.95
N PRO A 63 5.60 7.32 -1.24
CA PRO A 63 5.08 8.03 -2.42
C PRO A 63 5.35 7.31 -3.74
N ILE A 64 6.51 6.66 -3.87
CA ILE A 64 6.89 5.91 -5.08
C ILE A 64 5.96 4.71 -5.24
N PHE A 65 5.73 3.95 -4.18
CA PHE A 65 4.84 2.80 -4.22
C PHE A 65 3.38 3.19 -4.45
N MET A 66 2.91 4.28 -3.82
CA MET A 66 1.55 4.79 -4.03
C MET A 66 1.31 5.23 -5.47
N GLU A 67 2.27 5.90 -6.10
CA GLU A 67 2.21 6.28 -7.52
C GLU A 67 2.08 5.04 -8.42
N ILE A 68 2.87 4.00 -8.15
CA ILE A 68 2.85 2.73 -8.89
C ILE A 68 1.51 2.01 -8.72
N VAL A 69 0.98 1.94 -7.50
CA VAL A 69 -0.31 1.31 -7.22
C VAL A 69 -1.45 2.06 -7.93
N ALA A 70 -1.45 3.38 -7.88
CA ALA A 70 -2.43 4.19 -8.60
C ALA A 70 -2.41 3.92 -10.10
N LYS A 71 -1.22 3.78 -10.69
CA LYS A 71 -1.04 3.43 -12.11
C LYS A 71 -1.59 2.03 -12.42
N ALA A 72 -1.31 1.05 -11.58
CA ALA A 72 -1.82 -0.32 -11.76
C ALA A 72 -3.35 -0.38 -11.64
N LEU A 73 -3.97 0.41 -10.77
CA LEU A 73 -5.43 0.49 -10.66
C LEU A 73 -6.10 1.08 -11.91
N LYS A 74 -5.43 1.93 -12.65
CA LYS A 74 -5.92 2.40 -13.96
C LYS A 74 -5.95 1.28 -15.00
N ASP A 75 -4.98 0.38 -14.97
CA ASP A 75 -4.93 -0.78 -15.86
C ASP A 75 -5.96 -1.86 -15.45
N PHE A 76 -6.31 -1.92 -14.17
CA PHE A 76 -7.23 -2.90 -13.59
C PHE A 76 -8.40 -2.23 -12.87
N PRO A 77 -9.30 -1.54 -13.61
CA PRO A 77 -10.38 -0.77 -12.98
C PRO A 77 -11.37 -1.62 -12.18
N MET A 78 -11.43 -2.93 -12.42
CA MET A 78 -12.22 -3.86 -11.62
C MET A 78 -11.62 -4.19 -10.24
N MET A 79 -10.43 -3.68 -9.93
CA MET A 79 -9.90 -3.63 -8.57
C MET A 79 -10.31 -2.35 -7.80
N ASN A 80 -10.84 -1.35 -8.51
CA ASN A 80 -11.28 -0.07 -7.95
C ASN A 80 -12.79 -0.01 -7.85
N ILE A 81 -13.38 -0.96 -7.13
CA ILE A 81 -14.82 -1.20 -7.03
C ILE A 81 -15.28 -1.34 -5.59
N ALA A 82 -16.59 -1.31 -5.39
CA ALA A 82 -17.27 -1.73 -4.17
C ALA A 82 -18.42 -2.69 -4.52
N VAL A 83 -18.88 -3.45 -3.54
CA VAL A 83 -20.03 -4.36 -3.68
C VAL A 83 -21.20 -3.81 -2.89
N ASP A 84 -22.37 -3.75 -3.51
CA ASP A 84 -23.64 -3.39 -2.88
C ASP A 84 -24.73 -4.39 -3.29
N GLY A 85 -25.06 -5.32 -2.41
CA GLY A 85 -25.95 -6.45 -2.72
C GLY A 85 -25.45 -7.24 -3.93
N ASP A 86 -26.25 -7.29 -4.98
CA ASP A 86 -25.92 -7.97 -6.24
C ASP A 86 -25.24 -7.07 -7.27
N TYR A 87 -24.87 -5.85 -6.88
CA TYR A 87 -24.29 -4.86 -7.78
C TYR A 87 -22.81 -4.61 -7.49
N ILE A 88 -22.05 -4.41 -8.56
CA ILE A 88 -20.68 -3.91 -8.52
C ILE A 88 -20.71 -2.42 -8.84
N ILE A 89 -20.17 -1.61 -7.93
CA ILE A 89 -20.02 -0.17 -8.12
C ILE A 89 -18.59 0.11 -8.57
N LYS A 90 -18.40 0.36 -9.86
CA LYS A 90 -17.11 0.77 -10.41
C LYS A 90 -16.86 2.23 -10.07
N LYS A 91 -15.82 2.46 -9.26
CA LYS A 91 -15.46 3.82 -8.81
C LYS A 91 -14.77 4.59 -9.92
N LYS A 92 -15.17 5.84 -10.12
CA LYS A 92 -14.57 6.74 -11.12
C LYS A 92 -13.20 7.24 -10.67
N ASN A 93 -13.09 7.64 -9.41
CA ASN A 93 -11.87 8.20 -8.84
C ASN A 93 -11.04 7.09 -8.19
N ILE A 94 -9.72 7.23 -8.23
CA ILE A 94 -8.78 6.35 -7.51
C ILE A 94 -8.36 7.09 -6.26
N ASN A 95 -8.88 6.65 -5.12
CA ASN A 95 -8.57 7.22 -3.81
C ASN A 95 -7.84 6.18 -2.96
N LEU A 96 -6.56 6.41 -2.72
CA LEU A 96 -5.72 5.45 -2.03
C LEU A 96 -5.72 5.67 -0.53
N GLY A 97 -6.20 4.69 0.22
CA GLY A 97 -6.00 4.62 1.66
C GLY A 97 -4.55 4.29 1.98
N MET A 98 -3.99 4.99 2.94
CA MET A 98 -2.64 4.79 3.44
C MET A 98 -2.69 4.43 4.93
N ALA A 99 -2.55 3.13 5.24
CA ALA A 99 -2.57 2.68 6.63
C ALA A 99 -1.41 3.31 7.42
N THR A 100 -1.73 4.03 8.48
CA THR A 100 -0.78 4.80 9.28
C THR A 100 -0.89 4.38 10.75
N ALA A 101 0.22 3.92 11.31
CA ALA A 101 0.31 3.59 12.73
C ALA A 101 0.37 4.88 13.58
N LEU A 102 -0.46 4.94 14.61
CA LEU A 102 -0.50 6.02 15.58
C LEU A 102 0.42 5.74 16.77
N PRO A 103 0.86 6.78 17.51
CA PRO A 103 1.73 6.60 18.68
C PRO A 103 1.12 5.71 19.78
N ASN A 104 -0.21 5.63 19.89
CA ASN A 104 -0.94 4.79 20.84
C ASN A 104 -1.11 3.33 20.38
N GLY A 105 -0.49 2.93 19.27
CA GLY A 105 -0.59 1.59 18.70
C GLY A 105 -1.85 1.32 17.88
N ASN A 106 -2.77 2.28 17.77
CA ASN A 106 -3.90 2.19 16.85
C ASN A 106 -3.47 2.48 15.42
N LEU A 107 -4.28 2.07 14.46
CA LEU A 107 -4.05 2.30 13.04
C LEU A 107 -5.22 3.12 12.47
N ILE A 108 -4.90 4.12 11.68
CA ILE A 108 -5.86 4.94 10.94
C ILE A 108 -5.50 4.92 9.45
N VAL A 109 -6.50 5.10 8.60
CA VAL A 109 -6.32 5.03 7.14
C VAL A 109 -6.73 6.36 6.49
N PRO A 110 -5.84 7.37 6.47
CA PRO A 110 -6.08 8.56 5.67
C PRO A 110 -6.08 8.23 4.19
N VAL A 111 -6.82 9.03 3.42
CA VAL A 111 -7.10 8.77 2.00
C VAL A 111 -6.50 9.87 1.12
N ILE A 112 -5.67 9.46 0.17
CA ILE A 112 -5.13 10.33 -0.88
C ILE A 112 -6.14 10.34 -2.02
N LYS A 113 -6.87 11.44 -2.16
CA LYS A 113 -7.90 11.61 -3.18
C LYS A 113 -7.28 11.78 -4.57
N ASN A 114 -7.90 11.17 -5.59
CA ASN A 114 -7.45 11.27 -6.99
C ASN A 114 -5.95 10.99 -7.14
N ALA A 115 -5.48 9.92 -6.54
CA ALA A 115 -4.06 9.58 -6.45
C ALA A 115 -3.39 9.40 -7.83
N ASP A 116 -4.15 8.96 -8.84
CA ASP A 116 -3.69 8.78 -10.22
C ASP A 116 -3.42 10.10 -10.97
N GLN A 117 -3.85 11.23 -10.43
CA GLN A 117 -3.62 12.56 -11.00
C GLN A 117 -2.39 13.27 -10.40
N LEU A 118 -1.78 12.70 -9.38
CA LEU A 118 -0.61 13.26 -8.73
C LEU A 118 0.68 12.77 -9.41
N ASN A 119 1.62 13.70 -9.63
CA ASN A 119 3.01 13.33 -9.89
C ASN A 119 3.72 12.97 -8.58
N LEU A 120 4.98 12.55 -8.65
CA LEU A 120 5.73 12.13 -7.47
C LEU A 120 5.84 13.22 -6.40
N ILE A 121 6.01 14.49 -6.80
CA ILE A 121 6.09 15.63 -5.88
C ILE A 121 4.77 15.80 -5.13
N GLY A 122 3.66 15.83 -5.86
CA GLY A 122 2.31 15.93 -5.27
C GLY A 122 1.98 14.74 -4.38
N MET A 123 2.39 13.54 -4.79
CA MET A 123 2.20 12.32 -3.99
C MET A 123 3.03 12.38 -2.69
N ALA A 124 4.29 12.81 -2.74
CA ALA A 124 5.13 12.96 -1.55
C ALA A 124 4.53 13.98 -0.57
N LYS A 125 4.05 15.12 -1.06
CA LYS A 125 3.37 16.13 -0.23
C LYS A 125 2.11 15.56 0.43
N ALA A 126 1.28 14.85 -0.30
CA ALA A 126 0.06 14.24 0.23
C ALA A 126 0.36 13.16 1.28
N VAL A 127 1.32 12.28 1.03
CA VAL A 127 1.76 11.22 1.96
C VAL A 127 2.30 11.85 3.26
N ASN A 128 3.19 12.81 3.16
CA ASN A 128 3.79 13.46 4.32
C ASN A 128 2.76 14.26 5.14
N ASP A 129 1.92 15.04 4.48
CA ASP A 129 0.87 15.83 5.15
C ASP A 129 -0.09 14.93 5.94
N LEU A 130 -0.69 13.94 5.26
CA LEU A 130 -1.64 13.04 5.90
C LEU A 130 -1.00 12.21 7.01
N GLY A 131 0.23 11.71 6.79
CA GLY A 131 0.96 10.95 7.80
C GLY A 131 1.30 11.79 9.04
N ASN A 132 1.76 13.02 8.86
CA ASN A 132 2.08 13.94 9.96
C ASN A 132 0.82 14.36 10.73
N ARG A 133 -0.26 14.70 10.02
CA ARG A 133 -1.53 15.06 10.65
C ARG A 133 -2.18 13.87 11.38
N ALA A 134 -2.04 12.65 10.85
CA ALA A 134 -2.50 11.45 11.53
C ALA A 134 -1.80 11.28 12.88
N LYS A 135 -0.47 11.32 12.90
CA LYS A 135 0.33 11.18 14.13
C LYS A 135 0.09 12.30 15.14
N ALA A 136 -0.24 13.50 14.66
CA ALA A 136 -0.57 14.65 15.50
C ALA A 136 -2.04 14.70 15.95
N GLY A 137 -2.88 13.73 15.54
CA GLY A 137 -4.31 13.73 15.85
C GLY A 137 -5.09 14.88 15.18
N LYS A 138 -4.62 15.37 14.03
CA LYS A 138 -5.17 16.53 13.30
C LYS A 138 -5.88 16.17 11.99
N LEU A 139 -6.20 14.91 11.77
CA LEU A 139 -7.01 14.51 10.61
C LEU A 139 -8.44 15.01 10.76
N LYS A 140 -9.00 15.47 9.65
CA LYS A 140 -10.41 15.82 9.55
C LYS A 140 -11.22 14.57 9.19
N PRO A 141 -12.52 14.48 9.49
CA PRO A 141 -13.36 13.34 9.12
C PRO A 141 -13.29 12.97 7.63
N ASP A 142 -13.23 13.97 6.74
CA ASP A 142 -13.12 13.75 5.30
C ASP A 142 -11.78 13.12 4.86
N ASP A 143 -10.72 13.32 5.65
CA ASP A 143 -9.40 12.74 5.35
C ASP A 143 -9.38 11.20 5.40
N THR A 144 -10.35 10.57 6.05
CA THR A 144 -10.44 9.10 6.23
C THR A 144 -11.59 8.45 5.48
N GLN A 145 -12.28 9.20 4.63
CA GLN A 145 -13.46 8.73 3.90
C GLN A 145 -13.20 8.63 2.39
N GLY A 146 -13.98 7.78 1.74
CA GLY A 146 -14.00 7.68 0.29
C GLY A 146 -12.80 6.96 -0.33
N GLY A 147 -12.06 6.17 0.43
CA GLY A 147 -11.02 5.27 -0.09
C GLY A 147 -11.60 4.22 -1.02
N THR A 148 -10.86 3.87 -2.06
CA THR A 148 -11.27 2.88 -3.07
C THR A 148 -10.31 1.68 -3.14
N TYR A 149 -9.12 1.81 -2.59
CA TYR A 149 -8.12 0.77 -2.41
C TYR A 149 -7.14 1.21 -1.32
N THR A 150 -6.63 0.29 -0.51
CA THR A 150 -5.74 0.60 0.62
C THR A 150 -4.37 -0.03 0.44
N VAL A 151 -3.33 0.71 0.83
CA VAL A 151 -1.95 0.23 0.94
C VAL A 151 -1.51 0.29 2.40
N THR A 152 -0.94 -0.80 2.89
CA THR A 152 -0.37 -0.89 4.24
C THR A 152 1.10 -1.30 4.17
N ASN A 153 1.93 -0.74 5.03
CA ASN A 153 3.35 -1.12 5.11
C ASN A 153 3.60 -1.92 6.38
N VAL A 154 3.76 -3.22 6.24
CA VAL A 154 4.10 -4.12 7.36
C VAL A 154 5.61 -4.29 7.53
N GLY A 155 6.38 -3.89 6.54
CA GLY A 155 7.84 -3.97 6.54
C GLY A 155 8.52 -3.04 7.54
N THR A 156 7.85 -1.96 7.94
CA THR A 156 8.33 -1.07 9.01
C THR A 156 8.46 -1.77 10.36
N PHE A 157 7.74 -2.87 10.55
CA PHE A 157 7.80 -3.73 11.74
C PHE A 157 8.65 -4.99 11.52
N GLY A 158 9.34 -5.09 10.37
CA GLY A 158 10.18 -6.23 10.02
C GLY A 158 9.42 -7.41 9.38
N SER A 159 8.11 -7.30 9.19
CA SER A 159 7.33 -8.37 8.54
C SER A 159 7.69 -8.51 7.08
N VAL A 160 7.94 -9.73 6.64
CA VAL A 160 8.31 -10.04 5.25
C VAL A 160 7.08 -10.04 4.36
N PHE A 161 5.98 -10.61 4.83
CA PHE A 161 4.66 -10.58 4.18
C PHE A 161 3.56 -10.70 5.24
N GLY A 162 2.30 -10.53 4.85
CA GLY A 162 1.16 -10.61 5.75
C GLY A 162 -0.13 -10.89 5.00
N THR A 163 -1.22 -11.02 5.75
CA THR A 163 -2.57 -11.23 5.22
C THR A 163 -3.48 -10.10 5.70
N PRO A 164 -3.39 -8.90 5.08
CA PRO A 164 -4.14 -7.75 5.55
C PRO A 164 -5.65 -7.95 5.37
N ILE A 165 -6.42 -7.42 6.31
CA ILE A 165 -7.89 -7.41 6.25
C ILE A 165 -8.35 -6.23 5.39
N ILE A 166 -9.30 -6.48 4.50
CA ILE A 166 -9.84 -5.47 3.58
C ILE A 166 -10.53 -4.35 4.38
N ASN A 167 -10.27 -3.11 3.99
CA ASN A 167 -10.93 -1.93 4.52
C ASN A 167 -12.25 -1.71 3.76
N GLN A 168 -13.38 -2.06 4.39
CA GLN A 168 -14.68 -1.93 3.74
C GLN A 168 -15.00 -0.47 3.37
N PRO A 169 -15.68 -0.19 2.24
CA PRO A 169 -16.30 -1.11 1.27
C PRO A 169 -15.39 -1.53 0.11
N GLU A 170 -14.10 -1.35 0.22
CA GLU A 170 -13.11 -1.74 -0.79
C GLU A 170 -13.10 -3.26 -1.02
N VAL A 171 -12.53 -3.69 -2.14
CA VAL A 171 -12.40 -5.12 -2.47
C VAL A 171 -10.96 -5.61 -2.48
N GLY A 172 -10.01 -4.75 -2.16
CA GLY A 172 -8.59 -5.10 -2.13
C GLY A 172 -7.76 -4.21 -1.22
N ILE A 173 -6.68 -4.79 -0.73
CA ILE A 173 -5.65 -4.14 0.08
C ILE A 173 -4.29 -4.75 -0.24
N LEU A 174 -3.27 -3.92 -0.34
CA LEU A 174 -1.89 -4.33 -0.60
C LEU A 174 -1.02 -4.10 0.63
N ALA A 175 -0.37 -5.15 1.11
CA ALA A 175 0.67 -5.04 2.12
C ALA A 175 2.06 -5.03 1.47
N LEU A 176 2.85 -4.04 1.84
CA LEU A 176 4.26 -3.91 1.46
C LEU A 176 5.11 -4.55 2.55
N GLY A 177 5.83 -5.62 2.20
CA GLY A 177 6.76 -6.29 3.11
C GLY A 177 8.09 -5.54 3.29
N ALA A 178 8.92 -6.01 4.20
CA ALA A 178 10.24 -5.45 4.43
C ALA A 178 11.14 -5.58 3.20
N ILE A 179 11.82 -4.50 2.83
CA ILE A 179 12.85 -4.55 1.79
C ILE A 179 14.10 -5.18 2.41
N ARG A 180 14.61 -6.25 1.78
CA ARG A 180 15.75 -7.01 2.27
C ARG A 180 16.80 -7.16 1.18
N LYS A 181 18.08 -7.04 1.56
CA LYS A 181 19.18 -7.47 0.71
C LYS A 181 19.23 -9.00 0.72
N VAL A 182 19.15 -9.60 -0.46
CA VAL A 182 19.16 -11.05 -0.64
C VAL A 182 20.08 -11.43 -1.79
N PRO A 183 20.74 -12.61 -1.74
CA PRO A 183 21.38 -13.18 -2.92
C PRO A 183 20.28 -13.56 -3.91
N ALA A 184 20.50 -13.23 -5.17
CA ALA A 184 19.53 -13.50 -6.22
C ALA A 184 20.25 -13.89 -7.52
N VAL A 185 19.59 -14.69 -8.33
CA VAL A 185 20.04 -14.97 -9.68
C VAL A 185 19.76 -13.75 -10.56
N ILE A 186 20.79 -13.29 -11.26
CA ILE A 186 20.70 -12.24 -12.27
C ILE A 186 20.92 -12.91 -13.61
N GLU A 187 19.88 -12.94 -14.44
CA GLU A 187 19.92 -13.50 -15.79
C GLU A 187 20.48 -12.46 -16.76
N THR A 188 21.49 -12.82 -17.54
CA THR A 188 22.06 -11.98 -18.61
C THR A 188 22.27 -12.79 -19.88
N GLU A 189 22.57 -12.10 -20.98
CA GLU A 189 22.91 -12.75 -22.26
C GLU A 189 24.14 -13.66 -22.15
N ASP A 190 25.05 -13.37 -21.24
CA ASP A 190 26.27 -14.16 -20.99
C ASP A 190 26.09 -15.30 -19.97
N GLY A 191 24.88 -15.48 -19.45
CA GLY A 191 24.54 -16.49 -18.46
C GLY A 191 24.04 -15.91 -17.14
N ASP A 192 23.83 -16.80 -16.17
CA ASP A 192 23.29 -16.47 -14.86
C ASP A 192 24.40 -16.16 -13.86
N PHE A 193 24.21 -15.08 -13.09
CA PHE A 193 25.10 -14.67 -12.02
C PHE A 193 24.35 -14.61 -10.69
N ILE A 194 25.09 -14.82 -9.59
CA ILE A 194 24.56 -14.53 -8.26
C ILE A 194 24.96 -13.11 -7.89
N GLY A 195 23.97 -12.28 -7.59
CA GLY A 195 24.19 -10.91 -7.18
C GLY A 195 23.38 -10.54 -5.94
N ILE A 196 23.63 -9.36 -5.38
CA ILE A 196 22.89 -8.82 -4.25
C ILE A 196 21.79 -7.91 -4.78
N ARG A 197 20.54 -8.21 -4.42
CA ARG A 197 19.36 -7.44 -4.82
C ARG A 197 18.57 -7.01 -3.59
N ASN A 198 17.87 -5.87 -3.70
CA ASN A 198 16.90 -5.44 -2.73
C ASN A 198 15.54 -5.97 -3.16
N LYS A 199 14.99 -6.93 -2.42
CA LYS A 199 13.71 -7.56 -2.73
C LYS A 199 12.72 -7.37 -1.60
N MET A 200 11.44 -7.38 -1.95
CA MET A 200 10.33 -7.35 -1.01
C MET A 200 9.20 -8.22 -1.49
N PHE A 201 8.33 -8.65 -0.58
CA PHE A 201 7.06 -9.29 -0.93
C PHE A 201 5.94 -8.27 -0.98
N LEU A 202 5.05 -8.45 -1.94
CA LEU A 202 3.74 -7.82 -2.01
C LEU A 202 2.71 -8.86 -1.62
N SER A 203 1.87 -8.53 -0.65
CA SER A 203 0.78 -9.39 -0.19
C SER A 203 -0.54 -8.71 -0.53
N HIS A 204 -1.28 -9.27 -1.47
CA HIS A 204 -2.54 -8.73 -1.96
C HIS A 204 -3.71 -9.54 -1.42
N SER A 205 -4.52 -8.96 -0.53
CA SER A 205 -5.81 -9.52 -0.13
C SER A 205 -6.91 -8.95 -0.98
N TYR A 206 -7.81 -9.78 -1.47
CA TYR A 206 -8.93 -9.36 -2.30
C TYR A 206 -10.19 -10.16 -2.00
N ASP A 207 -11.33 -9.55 -2.32
CA ASP A 207 -12.66 -10.10 -2.05
C ASP A 207 -13.08 -11.06 -3.18
N HIS A 208 -12.98 -12.35 -2.91
CA HIS A 208 -13.24 -13.40 -3.90
C HIS A 208 -14.71 -13.52 -4.31
N ARG A 209 -15.62 -12.73 -3.72
CA ARG A 209 -16.99 -12.63 -4.22
C ARG A 209 -17.06 -11.96 -5.60
N VAL A 210 -16.12 -11.06 -5.92
CA VAL A 210 -16.09 -10.23 -7.14
C VAL A 210 -14.73 -10.13 -7.80
N VAL A 211 -13.67 -10.59 -7.15
CA VAL A 211 -12.31 -10.63 -7.66
C VAL A 211 -11.83 -12.08 -7.62
N ASP A 212 -11.67 -12.69 -8.78
CA ASP A 212 -11.09 -14.04 -8.88
C ASP A 212 -9.56 -14.02 -8.90
N GLY A 213 -8.95 -15.22 -8.84
CA GLY A 213 -7.50 -15.35 -8.79
C GLY A 213 -6.77 -14.77 -10.00
N SER A 214 -7.40 -14.76 -11.18
CA SER A 214 -6.84 -14.18 -12.40
C SER A 214 -6.75 -12.65 -12.26
N LEU A 215 -7.84 -11.99 -11.86
CA LEU A 215 -7.85 -10.54 -11.68
C LEU A 215 -6.91 -10.10 -10.53
N GLY A 216 -7.06 -10.71 -9.36
CA GLY A 216 -6.25 -10.38 -8.18
C GLY A 216 -4.77 -10.65 -8.36
N GLY A 217 -4.43 -11.79 -8.98
CA GLY A 217 -3.05 -12.18 -9.29
C GLY A 217 -2.41 -11.29 -10.35
N ASN A 218 -3.12 -11.01 -11.46
CA ASN A 218 -2.59 -10.14 -12.52
C ASN A 218 -2.43 -8.69 -12.08
N PHE A 219 -3.29 -8.22 -11.18
CA PHE A 219 -3.13 -6.88 -10.60
C PHE A 219 -1.83 -6.76 -9.81
N VAL A 220 -1.58 -7.66 -8.85
CA VAL A 220 -0.35 -7.58 -8.04
C VAL A 220 0.91 -7.85 -8.89
N LYS A 221 0.81 -8.68 -9.91
CA LYS A 221 1.87 -8.87 -10.90
C LYS A 221 2.17 -7.56 -11.65
N ARG A 222 1.16 -6.81 -12.07
CA ARG A 222 1.34 -5.51 -12.74
C ARG A 222 2.00 -4.49 -11.81
N VAL A 223 1.66 -4.48 -10.53
CA VAL A 223 2.35 -3.64 -9.54
C VAL A 223 3.83 -4.00 -9.48
N ALA A 224 4.15 -5.29 -9.40
CA ALA A 224 5.54 -5.78 -9.40
C ALA A 224 6.28 -5.41 -10.70
N GLU A 225 5.66 -5.59 -11.85
CA GLU A 225 6.24 -5.22 -13.16
C GLU A 225 6.59 -3.72 -13.21
N TYR A 226 5.73 -2.83 -12.72
CA TYR A 226 6.02 -1.40 -12.64
C TYR A 226 7.13 -1.07 -11.66
N MET A 227 7.24 -1.79 -10.55
CA MET A 227 8.34 -1.62 -9.59
C MET A 227 9.68 -2.04 -10.20
N GLU A 228 9.74 -3.17 -10.89
CA GLU A 228 10.96 -3.70 -11.51
C GLU A 228 11.39 -2.87 -12.74
N ALA A 229 10.42 -2.34 -13.49
CA ALA A 229 10.66 -1.47 -14.64
C ALA A 229 10.91 -0.01 -14.27
N PHE A 230 11.11 0.31 -13.00
CA PHE A 230 11.35 1.68 -12.54
C PHE A 230 12.61 2.27 -13.21
N ASP A 231 12.44 3.43 -13.85
CA ASP A 231 13.55 4.11 -14.54
C ASP A 231 14.50 4.79 -13.54
N ILE A 232 15.71 4.26 -13.43
CA ILE A 232 16.76 4.77 -12.54
C ILE A 232 17.27 6.17 -12.97
N ASN A 233 16.99 6.60 -14.21
CA ASN A 233 17.35 7.92 -14.73
C ASN A 233 16.19 8.92 -14.66
N ARG A 234 15.08 8.52 -14.09
CA ARG A 234 13.90 9.36 -13.94
C ARG A 234 14.22 10.66 -13.20
N GLU A 235 13.74 11.78 -13.72
CA GLU A 235 13.71 13.07 -13.03
C GLU A 235 12.40 13.22 -12.23
N PHE A 236 12.39 14.11 -11.22
CA PHE A 236 11.24 14.43 -10.37
C PHE A 236 10.89 15.92 -10.42
#